data_116a088f8f4624a6aaa9fcee9cbe89e0
#
_entry.id   116a088f8f4624a6aaa9fcee9cbe89e0
#
_cell.length_a   1.000
_cell.length_b   1.000
_cell.length_c   1.000
_cell.angle_alpha   90.00
_cell.angle_beta   90.00
_cell.angle_gamma   90.00
#
_symmetry.space_group_name_H-M   'P 1'
#
loop_
_entity.id
_entity.type
_entity.pdbx_description
1 polymer ?
#
loop_
_entity_poly.entity_id
_entity_poly.type
_entity_poly.pdbx_seq_one_letter_code
_entity_poly.pdbx_strand_id
1 'polypeptide(L)'
;QYGGGISELFGRYRVPLNTGFVEGRLIVVTPDTVPVKSERKAPFQVGDEIVAVEDKPVEYYMAQTREFISCSNENDVLAATADQILRTKENRPLSIRYRRDGVTRDTLADVTKMPGHFGWNYLWKYHKTFSMLEDSIGYICPNKLSKEEEIPEISNGLKKTED
;
A
#
# COMPACT_ATOMS: atom_id res chain seq x y z
N GLN A 1 -1.45 -0.82 -22.84
CA GLN A 1 -2.58 -0.15 -22.13
C GLN A 1 -3.16 -1.09 -21.05
N TYR A 2 -2.44 -1.26 -19.93
CA TYR A 2 -2.90 -2.14 -18.85
C TYR A 2 -3.49 -1.38 -17.64
N GLY A 3 -3.78 -0.09 -17.75
CA GLY A 3 -4.22 0.73 -16.62
C GLY A 3 -5.73 0.99 -16.51
N GLY A 4 -6.54 0.63 -17.51
CA GLY A 4 -7.98 0.96 -17.53
C GLY A 4 -8.84 0.07 -16.64
N GLY A 5 -8.62 -1.23 -16.66
CA GLY A 5 -9.51 -2.23 -16.04
C GLY A 5 -9.60 -2.14 -14.51
N ILE A 6 -8.49 -1.91 -13.81
CA ILE A 6 -8.46 -1.87 -12.33
C ILE A 6 -9.24 -0.67 -11.79
N SER A 7 -9.06 0.51 -12.38
CA SER A 7 -9.79 1.72 -11.95
C SER A 7 -11.29 1.67 -12.28
N GLU A 8 -11.68 0.92 -13.31
CA GLU A 8 -13.10 0.69 -13.65
C GLU A 8 -13.77 -0.27 -12.67
N LEU A 9 -13.05 -1.29 -12.23
CA LEU A 9 -13.55 -2.28 -11.25
C LEU A 9 -13.61 -1.71 -9.84
N PHE A 10 -12.52 -1.15 -9.33
CA PHE A 10 -12.35 -0.76 -7.93
C PHE A 10 -12.52 0.73 -7.66
N GLY A 11 -12.50 1.57 -8.69
CA GLY A 11 -12.73 3.00 -8.58
C GLY A 11 -11.47 3.85 -8.68
N ARG A 12 -11.71 5.17 -8.88
CA ARG A 12 -10.67 6.20 -9.12
C ARG A 12 -10.31 7.00 -7.87
N TYR A 13 -11.05 6.80 -6.80
CA TYR A 13 -10.83 7.48 -5.53
C TYR A 13 -10.28 6.50 -4.51
N ARG A 14 -9.40 6.97 -3.65
CA ARG A 14 -8.78 6.15 -2.61
C ARG A 14 -8.59 6.97 -1.33
N VAL A 15 -8.73 6.32 -0.18
CA VAL A 15 -8.23 6.88 1.07
C VAL A 15 -6.71 6.94 0.98
N PRO A 16 -6.08 8.10 1.26
CA PRO A 16 -4.64 8.30 1.17
C PRO A 16 -3.93 7.61 2.35
N LEU A 17 -3.84 6.31 2.27
CA LEU A 17 -3.33 5.43 3.31
C LEU A 17 -2.67 4.22 2.66
N ASN A 18 -1.47 3.85 3.11
CA ASN A 18 -0.82 2.63 2.70
C ASN A 18 -1.05 1.55 3.73
N THR A 19 -1.53 0.41 3.27
CA THR A 19 -1.81 -0.77 4.09
C THR A 19 -1.04 -1.97 3.56
N GLY A 20 -0.77 -2.92 4.44
CA GLY A 20 -0.15 -4.18 4.10
C GLY A 20 -0.62 -5.27 5.06
N PHE A 21 -0.54 -6.53 4.63
CA PHE A 21 -0.85 -7.65 5.51
C PHE A 21 0.36 -8.05 6.34
N VAL A 22 0.16 -8.12 7.64
CA VAL A 22 1.13 -8.59 8.63
C VAL A 22 0.44 -9.64 9.48
N GLU A 23 0.93 -10.86 9.49
CA GLU A 23 0.34 -11.99 10.23
C GLU A 23 -1.18 -12.17 9.97
N GLY A 24 -1.61 -12.02 8.72
CA GLY A 24 -3.01 -12.16 8.30
C GLY A 24 -3.91 -10.97 8.63
N ARG A 25 -3.39 -9.90 9.23
CA ARG A 25 -4.12 -8.67 9.55
C ARG A 25 -3.74 -7.54 8.62
N LEU A 26 -4.70 -6.73 8.20
CA LEU A 26 -4.48 -5.56 7.36
C LEU A 26 -4.06 -4.37 8.22
N ILE A 27 -2.79 -4.00 8.15
CA ILE A 27 -2.17 -2.99 9.01
C ILE A 27 -1.85 -1.72 8.20
N VAL A 28 -2.04 -0.58 8.83
CA VAL A 28 -1.57 0.72 8.31
C VAL A 28 -0.04 0.76 8.41
N VAL A 29 0.62 0.84 7.25
CA VAL A 29 2.09 0.85 7.16
C VAL A 29 2.63 2.27 7.18
N THR A 30 2.04 3.15 6.37
CA THR A 30 2.37 4.57 6.38
C THR A 30 1.12 5.39 6.06
N PRO A 31 0.91 6.55 6.74
CA PRO A 31 0.00 7.54 6.22
C PRO A 31 0.52 7.97 4.83
N ASP A 32 -0.37 8.07 3.86
CA ASP A 32 0.04 8.55 2.55
C ASP A 32 0.50 10.02 2.66
N THR A 33 1.65 10.31 2.05
CA THR A 33 2.22 11.66 2.01
C THR A 33 1.61 12.52 0.90
N VAL A 34 0.62 12.00 0.16
CA VAL A 34 -0.12 12.82 -0.80
C VAL A 34 -0.82 13.94 -0.04
N PRO A 35 -0.51 15.21 -0.35
CA PRO A 35 -1.20 16.32 0.29
C PRO A 35 -2.67 16.27 -0.12
N VAL A 36 -3.48 15.68 0.74
CA VAL A 36 -4.94 15.71 0.59
C VAL A 36 -5.36 17.11 0.94
N LYS A 37 -6.00 17.81 0.01
CA LYS A 37 -6.74 19.04 0.28
C LYS A 37 -8.02 18.71 1.06
N SER A 38 -7.88 17.96 2.13
CA SER A 38 -8.96 17.55 3.02
C SER A 38 -8.83 18.31 4.32
N GLU A 39 -9.91 18.90 4.76
CA GLU A 39 -10.01 19.54 6.08
C GLU A 39 -9.97 18.50 7.22
N ARG A 40 -10.22 17.23 6.90
CA ARG A 40 -10.23 16.11 7.85
C ARG A 40 -8.95 15.29 7.69
N LYS A 41 -8.02 15.45 8.63
CA LYS A 41 -6.92 14.50 8.77
C LYS A 41 -7.50 13.12 9.10
N ALA A 42 -7.18 12.12 8.29
CA ALA A 42 -7.46 10.74 8.63
C ALA A 42 -6.79 10.42 9.98
N PRO A 43 -7.53 9.85 10.95
CA PRO A 43 -7.04 9.66 12.31
C PRO A 43 -6.05 8.50 12.45
N PHE A 44 -5.66 7.87 11.33
CA PHE A 44 -4.86 6.66 11.33
C PHE A 44 -3.40 6.89 11.71
N GLN A 45 -2.84 5.89 12.37
CA GLN A 45 -1.44 5.80 12.76
C GLN A 45 -0.84 4.51 12.20
N VAL A 46 0.47 4.49 12.05
CA VAL A 46 1.19 3.24 11.75
C VAL A 46 0.90 2.22 12.82
N GLY A 47 0.58 0.99 12.42
CA GLY A 47 0.21 -0.09 13.32
C GLY A 47 -1.30 -0.25 13.57
N ASP A 48 -2.15 0.70 13.15
CA ASP A 48 -3.60 0.50 13.20
C ASP A 48 -4.01 -0.69 12.33
N GLU A 49 -4.85 -1.57 12.85
CA GLU A 49 -5.43 -2.68 12.10
C GLU A 49 -6.75 -2.25 11.47
N ILE A 50 -6.87 -2.34 10.14
CA ILE A 50 -8.14 -2.14 9.45
C ILE A 50 -8.95 -3.43 9.57
N VAL A 51 -10.13 -3.34 10.17
CA VAL A 51 -11.02 -4.48 10.44
C VAL A 51 -12.14 -4.59 9.41
N ALA A 52 -12.71 -3.44 9.02
CA ALA A 52 -13.79 -3.40 8.04
C ALA A 52 -13.78 -2.07 7.27
N VAL A 53 -14.28 -2.10 6.04
CA VAL A 53 -14.53 -0.94 5.19
C VAL A 53 -15.96 -1.03 4.68
N GLU A 54 -16.76 0.06 4.78
CA GLU A 54 -18.17 0.08 4.38
C GLU A 54 -18.98 -1.08 5.00
N ASP A 55 -18.77 -1.32 6.30
CA ASP A 55 -19.37 -2.40 7.09
C ASP A 55 -19.06 -3.84 6.63
N LYS A 56 -18.15 -4.00 5.66
CA LYS A 56 -17.71 -5.31 5.19
C LYS A 56 -16.33 -5.64 5.77
N PRO A 57 -16.13 -6.84 6.33
CA PRO A 57 -14.85 -7.24 6.88
C PRO A 57 -13.78 -7.40 5.78
N VAL A 58 -12.52 -7.37 6.16
CA VAL A 58 -11.38 -7.47 5.23
C VAL A 58 -11.44 -8.77 4.41
N GLU A 59 -11.89 -9.86 4.99
CA GLU A 59 -12.04 -11.18 4.36
C GLU A 59 -13.00 -11.16 3.16
N TYR A 60 -14.04 -10.32 3.22
CA TYR A 60 -14.96 -10.12 2.10
C TYR A 60 -14.22 -9.58 0.87
N TYR A 61 -13.33 -8.60 1.06
CA TYR A 61 -12.53 -8.01 -0.02
C TYR A 61 -11.46 -8.99 -0.54
N MET A 62 -10.88 -9.80 0.34
CA MET A 62 -9.95 -10.87 -0.06
C MET A 62 -10.64 -11.89 -0.98
N ALA A 63 -11.86 -12.30 -0.64
CA ALA A 63 -12.64 -13.23 -1.47
C ALA A 63 -12.93 -12.62 -2.85
N GLN A 64 -13.37 -11.35 -2.89
CA GLN A 64 -13.57 -10.65 -4.16
C GLN A 64 -12.30 -10.52 -4.99
N THR A 65 -11.19 -10.17 -4.35
CA THR A 65 -9.89 -10.04 -5.05
C THR A 65 -9.49 -11.34 -5.73
N ARG A 66 -9.69 -12.49 -5.08
CA ARG A 66 -9.41 -13.80 -5.66
C ARG A 66 -10.20 -14.10 -6.94
N GLU A 67 -11.42 -13.59 -7.05
CA GLU A 67 -12.23 -13.79 -8.25
C GLU A 67 -11.74 -12.99 -9.45
N PHE A 68 -11.11 -11.82 -9.21
CA PHE A 68 -10.73 -10.89 -10.27
C PHE A 68 -9.23 -10.92 -10.64
N ILE A 69 -8.40 -11.45 -9.76
CA ILE A 69 -6.96 -11.47 -9.95
C ILE A 69 -6.48 -12.91 -10.14
N SER A 70 -5.95 -13.18 -11.32
CA SER A 70 -5.23 -14.43 -11.58
C SER A 70 -3.89 -14.35 -10.86
N CYS A 71 -3.84 -14.84 -9.63
CA CYS A 71 -2.65 -14.86 -8.79
C CYS A 71 -2.09 -16.26 -8.69
N SER A 72 -0.78 -16.38 -8.75
CA SER A 72 -0.08 -17.67 -8.59
C SER A 72 0.15 -18.05 -7.12
N ASN A 73 -0.01 -17.10 -6.20
CA ASN A 73 0.17 -17.34 -4.76
C ASN A 73 -0.70 -16.42 -3.89
N GLU A 74 -0.85 -16.80 -2.62
CA GLU A 74 -1.67 -16.06 -1.65
C GLU A 74 -1.15 -14.65 -1.36
N ASN A 75 0.16 -14.44 -1.40
CA ASN A 75 0.75 -13.14 -1.13
C ASN A 75 0.34 -12.09 -2.16
N ASP A 76 0.15 -12.49 -3.42
CA ASP A 76 -0.33 -11.59 -4.47
C ASP A 76 -1.78 -11.17 -4.21
N VAL A 77 -2.62 -12.08 -3.71
CA VAL A 77 -4.01 -11.76 -3.29
C VAL A 77 -3.99 -10.76 -2.14
N LEU A 78 -3.16 -10.99 -1.14
CA LEU A 78 -3.03 -10.09 0.02
C LEU A 78 -2.57 -8.69 -0.41
N ALA A 79 -1.52 -8.62 -1.23
CA ALA A 79 -0.99 -7.35 -1.73
C ALA A 79 -2.04 -6.59 -2.56
N ALA A 80 -2.73 -7.28 -3.47
CA ALA A 80 -3.78 -6.68 -4.28
C ALA A 80 -4.98 -6.24 -3.44
N THR A 81 -5.38 -7.02 -2.43
CA THR A 81 -6.46 -6.64 -1.52
C THR A 81 -6.08 -5.38 -0.74
N ALA A 82 -4.87 -5.31 -0.20
CA ALA A 82 -4.39 -4.14 0.53
C ALA A 82 -4.41 -2.86 -0.32
N ASP A 83 -4.11 -2.95 -1.62
CA ASP A 83 -4.18 -1.80 -2.54
C ASP A 83 -5.62 -1.40 -2.89
N GLN A 84 -6.55 -2.33 -2.93
CA GLN A 84 -7.89 -2.12 -3.50
C GLN A 84 -8.97 -1.83 -2.46
N ILE A 85 -8.84 -2.35 -1.25
CA ILE A 85 -9.87 -2.27 -0.20
C ILE A 85 -10.24 -0.82 0.17
N LEU A 86 -9.31 0.12 0.03
CA LEU A 86 -9.51 1.53 0.32
C LEU A 86 -9.94 2.36 -0.90
N ARG A 87 -10.34 1.71 -1.99
CA ARG A 87 -10.77 2.38 -3.23
C ARG A 87 -12.29 2.46 -3.32
N THR A 88 -12.76 3.49 -4.02
CA THR A 88 -14.18 3.68 -4.34
C THR A 88 -14.36 4.35 -5.70
N LYS A 89 -15.51 4.12 -6.31
CA LYS A 89 -15.92 4.77 -7.56
C LYS A 89 -16.42 6.20 -7.33
N GLU A 90 -16.88 6.49 -6.13
CA GLU A 90 -17.51 7.75 -5.76
C GLU A 90 -16.56 8.64 -4.97
N ASN A 91 -16.68 9.95 -5.19
CA ASN A 91 -15.96 10.96 -4.41
C ASN A 91 -16.71 11.24 -3.09
N ARG A 92 -16.73 10.25 -2.21
CA ARG A 92 -17.33 10.35 -0.87
C ARG A 92 -16.43 9.69 0.17
N PRO A 93 -16.49 10.14 1.41
CA PRO A 93 -15.77 9.47 2.50
C PRO A 93 -16.15 8.01 2.62
N LEU A 94 -15.18 7.16 2.95
CA LEU A 94 -15.40 5.76 3.29
C LEU A 94 -15.52 5.58 4.80
N SER A 95 -16.50 4.76 5.20
CA SER A 95 -16.59 4.30 6.59
C SER A 95 -15.55 3.22 6.83
N ILE A 96 -14.68 3.44 7.81
CA ILE A 96 -13.59 2.51 8.14
C ILE A 96 -13.65 2.17 9.62
N ARG A 97 -13.69 0.88 9.91
CA ARG A 97 -13.52 0.32 11.25
C ARG A 97 -12.08 -0.13 11.41
N TYR A 98 -11.44 0.38 12.45
CA TYR A 98 -10.05 0.04 12.74
C TYR A 98 -9.84 -0.26 14.22
N ARG A 99 -8.78 -1.00 14.53
CA ARG A 99 -8.39 -1.34 15.90
C ARG A 99 -7.04 -0.71 16.22
N ARG A 100 -6.96 -0.05 17.37
CA ARG A 100 -5.75 0.53 17.94
C ARG A 100 -5.69 0.17 19.42
N ASP A 101 -4.56 -0.39 19.87
CA ASP A 101 -4.35 -0.78 21.29
C ASP A 101 -5.49 -1.65 21.82
N GLY A 102 -5.96 -2.60 21.00
CA GLY A 102 -7.08 -3.49 21.35
C GLY A 102 -8.48 -2.84 21.28
N VAL A 103 -8.58 -1.52 21.07
CA VAL A 103 -9.86 -0.80 21.02
C VAL A 103 -10.31 -0.59 19.58
N THR A 104 -11.52 -1.04 19.27
CA THR A 104 -12.14 -0.84 17.96
C THR A 104 -12.78 0.55 17.87
N ARG A 105 -12.58 1.23 16.75
CA ARG A 105 -13.08 2.57 16.45
C ARG A 105 -13.64 2.63 15.04
N ASP A 106 -14.67 3.45 14.83
CA ASP A 106 -15.22 3.77 13.52
C ASP A 106 -14.84 5.21 13.14
N THR A 107 -14.56 5.43 11.86
CA THR A 107 -14.26 6.76 11.32
C THR A 107 -14.71 6.89 9.88
N LEU A 108 -14.93 8.14 9.44
CA LEU A 108 -15.10 8.48 8.03
C LEU A 108 -13.78 9.03 7.50
N ALA A 109 -13.22 8.38 6.51
CA ALA A 109 -11.97 8.79 5.87
C ALA A 109 -12.25 9.41 4.50
N ASP A 110 -11.76 10.63 4.30
CA ASP A 110 -11.87 11.31 3.02
C ASP A 110 -11.03 10.61 1.97
N VAL A 111 -11.49 10.64 0.72
CA VAL A 111 -10.82 10.04 -0.40
C VAL A 111 -10.19 11.10 -1.30
N THR A 112 -9.14 10.73 -2.02
CA THR A 112 -8.53 11.55 -3.05
C THR A 112 -8.60 10.86 -4.40
N LYS A 113 -8.73 11.64 -5.47
CA LYS A 113 -8.67 11.12 -6.83
C LYS A 113 -7.27 10.65 -7.12
N MET A 114 -7.14 9.40 -7.52
CA MET A 114 -5.85 8.84 -7.89
C MET A 114 -5.40 9.41 -9.24
N PRO A 115 -4.14 9.83 -9.38
CA PRO A 115 -3.60 10.19 -10.69
C PRO A 115 -3.64 8.97 -11.61
N GLY A 116 -3.93 9.18 -12.90
CA GLY A 116 -4.21 8.14 -13.89
C GLY A 116 -3.12 7.09 -14.14
N HIS A 117 -1.94 7.27 -13.56
CA HIS A 117 -0.82 6.34 -13.53
C HIS A 117 -0.39 6.05 -12.09
N PHE A 118 -1.34 5.62 -11.27
CA PHE A 118 -0.98 5.03 -9.99
C PHE A 118 -0.54 3.58 -10.26
N GLY A 119 0.65 3.48 -10.82
CA GLY A 119 1.38 2.23 -10.88
C GLY A 119 2.26 2.13 -9.64
N TRP A 120 2.80 0.99 -9.40
CA TRP A 120 3.79 0.60 -8.40
C TRP A 120 4.94 1.60 -8.19
N ASN A 121 5.09 2.60 -9.05
CA ASN A 121 6.13 3.63 -9.03
C ASN A 121 6.12 4.53 -7.79
N TYR A 122 5.01 4.61 -7.02
CA TYR A 122 4.96 5.54 -5.89
C TYR A 122 5.75 5.03 -4.67
N LEU A 123 5.64 3.76 -4.35
CA LEU A 123 6.43 3.14 -3.27
C LEU A 123 7.93 3.09 -3.61
N TRP A 124 8.25 2.98 -4.90
CA TRP A 124 9.61 2.82 -5.41
C TRP A 124 10.43 4.12 -5.39
N LYS A 125 9.79 5.26 -5.46
CA LYS A 125 10.47 6.57 -5.47
C LYS A 125 11.25 6.84 -4.18
N TYR A 126 10.83 6.23 -3.08
CA TYR A 126 11.39 6.48 -1.74
C TYR A 126 12.33 5.38 -1.24
N HIS A 127 12.44 4.25 -1.93
CA HIS A 127 13.39 3.21 -1.56
C HIS A 127 14.74 3.48 -2.22
N LYS A 128 15.79 3.44 -1.42
CA LYS A 128 17.16 3.42 -1.94
C LYS A 128 17.38 2.12 -2.69
N THR A 129 18.19 2.15 -3.75
CA THR A 129 18.58 0.95 -4.51
C THR A 129 19.34 -0.04 -3.62
N PHE A 130 20.15 0.50 -2.71
CA PHE A 130 20.84 -0.23 -1.67
C PHE A 130 20.69 0.46 -0.32
N SER A 131 20.51 -0.31 0.75
CA SER A 131 20.61 0.19 2.14
C SER A 131 21.10 -0.91 3.06
N MET A 132 21.90 -0.54 4.07
CA MET A 132 22.20 -1.42 5.19
C MET A 132 21.05 -1.39 6.18
N LEU A 133 20.53 -2.57 6.53
CA LEU A 133 19.57 -2.78 7.60
C LEU A 133 20.33 -3.41 8.75
N GLU A 134 20.42 -2.70 9.89
CA GLU A 134 21.23 -3.12 11.02
C GLU A 134 22.67 -3.47 10.60
N ASP A 135 23.58 -3.70 11.48
CA ASP A 135 25.02 -3.68 11.21
C ASP A 135 25.58 -4.70 10.20
N SER A 136 24.75 -5.57 9.62
CA SER A 136 25.26 -6.65 8.72
C SER A 136 24.30 -7.11 7.63
N ILE A 137 23.13 -6.50 7.45
CA ILE A 137 22.18 -6.93 6.43
C ILE A 137 22.10 -5.89 5.32
N GLY A 138 22.64 -6.23 4.13
CA GLY A 138 22.48 -5.42 2.92
C GLY A 138 21.10 -5.68 2.27
N TYR A 139 20.31 -4.63 2.11
CA TYR A 139 19.04 -4.67 1.35
C TYR A 139 19.26 -4.08 -0.04
N ILE A 140 18.90 -4.84 -1.06
CA ILE A 140 18.89 -4.40 -2.46
C ILE A 140 17.44 -4.38 -2.96
N CYS A 141 17.03 -3.26 -3.55
CA CYS A 141 15.74 -3.14 -4.21
C CYS A 141 15.88 -3.46 -5.72
N PRO A 142 15.63 -4.70 -6.19
CA PRO A 142 15.93 -5.13 -7.54
C PRO A 142 15.11 -4.42 -8.62
N ASN A 143 14.03 -3.80 -8.23
CA ASN A 143 13.13 -3.13 -9.15
C ASN A 143 13.63 -1.76 -9.63
N LYS A 144 14.69 -1.24 -9.03
CA LYS A 144 15.40 -0.07 -9.51
C LYS A 144 16.58 -0.39 -10.43
N LEU A 145 16.86 -1.68 -10.64
CA LEU A 145 17.94 -2.16 -11.52
C LEU A 145 17.71 -1.92 -13.01
N SER A 146 16.66 -1.22 -13.40
CA SER A 146 16.37 -0.90 -14.81
C SER A 146 17.19 0.26 -15.37
N LYS A 147 17.97 0.96 -14.54
CA LYS A 147 18.80 2.08 -14.97
C LYS A 147 20.27 1.78 -14.71
N GLU A 148 21.10 1.93 -15.74
CA GLU A 148 22.55 1.76 -15.63
C GLU A 148 23.19 2.65 -14.54
N GLU A 149 22.59 3.79 -14.24
CA GLU A 149 23.04 4.74 -13.22
C GLU A 149 22.95 4.18 -11.78
N GLU A 150 22.19 3.12 -11.55
CA GLU A 150 21.97 2.53 -10.23
C GLU A 150 22.94 1.38 -9.91
N ILE A 151 23.64 0.85 -10.92
CA ILE A 151 24.63 -0.23 -10.78
C ILE A 151 25.82 0.16 -9.88
N PRO A 152 26.37 1.39 -9.99
CA PRO A 152 27.47 1.83 -9.12
C PRO A 152 27.06 1.91 -7.64
N GLU A 153 25.83 2.28 -7.32
CA GLU A 153 25.34 2.37 -5.94
C GLU A 153 25.35 0.99 -5.27
N ILE A 154 24.91 -0.05 -6.01
CA ILE A 154 24.91 -1.43 -5.52
C ILE A 154 26.33 -1.96 -5.37
N SER A 155 27.19 -1.74 -6.37
CA SER A 155 28.60 -2.17 -6.31
C SER A 155 29.35 -1.55 -5.14
N ASN A 156 29.12 -0.26 -4.86
CA ASN A 156 29.73 0.43 -3.73
C ASN A 156 29.11 -0.02 -2.38
N GLY A 157 27.82 -0.40 -2.40
CA GLY A 157 27.15 -0.96 -1.23
C GLY A 157 27.69 -2.34 -0.86
N LEU A 158 27.85 -3.23 -1.84
CA LEU A 158 28.38 -4.58 -1.63
C LEU A 158 29.81 -4.56 -1.07
N LYS A 159 30.66 -3.64 -1.53
CA LYS A 159 32.03 -3.47 -0.99
C LYS A 159 32.05 -3.10 0.50
N LYS A 160 31.04 -2.44 1.01
CA LYS A 160 30.92 -2.09 2.43
C LYS A 160 30.49 -3.25 3.32
N THR A 161 30.03 -4.37 2.73
CA THR A 161 29.63 -5.57 3.47
C THR A 161 30.77 -6.58 3.59
N GLU A 162 31.91 -6.35 2.92
CA GLU A 162 33.09 -7.23 2.94
C GLU A 162 34.10 -6.87 4.05
N ASP A 163 33.98 -5.68 4.67
CA ASP A 163 34.78 -5.22 5.82
C ASP A 163 34.04 -5.53 7.15
#